data_43ac5de14ccd393a28416ff36d797c7d
#
_entry.id   43ac5de14ccd393a28416ff36d797c7d
#
_cell.length_a   1.000
_cell.length_b   1.000
_cell.length_c   1.000
_cell.angle_alpha   90.00
_cell.angle_beta   90.00
_cell.angle_gamma   90.00
#
_symmetry.space_group_name_H-M   'P 1'
#
loop_
_entity.id
_entity.type
_entity.pdbx_description
1 polymer ?
#
loop_
_entity_poly.entity_id
_entity_poly.type
_entity_poly.pdbx_seq_one_letter_code
_entity_poly.pdbx_strand_id
1 'polypeptide(L)'
;MTTQNRPIVFAALAGMAAEAPIELVVRGTSMAPHLREGDRVLIAGATRYRAGDLLVFRNSVGDLVAHRLLGTRRWRGELRFVLRGDATPAADGLVPLAAIVGRVVGGGIPRRLVSVPWHDRLRARWRFLAYVASRLLS
;
A
#
# COMPACT_ATOMS: atom_id res chain seq x y z
N MET A 1 3.66 -11.07 8.99
CA MET A 1 5.08 -11.34 9.26
C MET A 1 5.45 -10.67 10.57
N THR A 2 5.67 -11.46 11.59
CA THR A 2 6.06 -10.97 12.91
C THR A 2 7.53 -11.29 13.12
N THR A 3 8.38 -10.26 13.14
CA THR A 3 9.80 -10.40 13.45
C THR A 3 10.16 -9.44 14.58
N GLN A 4 11.01 -9.88 15.48
CA GLN A 4 11.45 -9.06 16.60
C GLN A 4 12.35 -7.90 16.18
N ASN A 5 12.97 -8.00 14.99
CA ASN A 5 13.86 -6.98 14.42
C ASN A 5 13.19 -6.25 13.24
N ARG A 6 11.91 -5.90 13.39
CA ARG A 6 11.10 -5.29 12.33
C ARG A 6 11.71 -4.05 11.68
N PRO A 7 12.29 -3.07 12.41
CA PRO A 7 12.87 -1.89 11.75
C PRO A 7 14.04 -2.23 10.83
N ILE A 8 14.90 -3.16 11.24
CA ILE A 8 16.05 -3.58 10.44
C ILE A 8 15.59 -4.36 9.22
N VAL A 9 14.66 -5.30 9.40
CA VAL A 9 14.08 -6.07 8.29
C VAL A 9 13.38 -5.17 7.30
N PHE A 10 12.61 -4.19 7.78
CA PHE A 10 11.93 -3.22 6.93
C PHE A 10 12.93 -2.42 6.09
N ALA A 11 13.97 -1.87 6.70
CA ALA A 11 14.97 -1.07 5.98
C ALA A 11 15.68 -1.90 4.90
N ALA A 12 16.02 -3.16 5.21
CA ALA A 12 16.63 -4.08 4.26
C ALA A 12 15.69 -4.37 3.08
N LEU A 13 14.42 -4.65 3.36
CA LEU A 13 13.42 -4.91 2.31
C LEU A 13 13.20 -3.69 1.41
N ALA A 14 13.09 -2.49 1.99
CA ALA A 14 12.93 -1.26 1.22
C ALA A 14 14.14 -1.00 0.30
N GLY A 15 15.35 -1.21 0.82
CA GLY A 15 16.57 -1.09 0.03
C GLY A 15 16.67 -2.10 -1.10
N MET A 16 16.31 -3.35 -0.84
CA MET A 16 16.28 -4.41 -1.86
C MET A 16 15.25 -4.11 -2.94
N ALA A 17 14.04 -3.68 -2.55
CA ALA A 17 12.97 -3.35 -3.49
C ALA A 17 13.32 -2.14 -4.36
N ALA A 18 14.14 -1.23 -3.88
CA ALA A 18 14.61 -0.08 -4.66
C ALA A 18 15.56 -0.51 -5.79
N GLU A 19 16.29 -1.60 -5.63
CA GLU A 19 17.26 -2.09 -6.61
C GLU A 19 16.63 -3.09 -7.60
N ALA A 20 15.77 -4.00 -7.11
CA ALA A 20 15.13 -5.03 -7.93
C ALA A 20 13.85 -5.50 -7.24
N PRO A 21 12.87 -6.03 -8.01
CA PRO A 21 11.67 -6.60 -7.40
C PRO A 21 11.98 -7.73 -6.43
N ILE A 22 11.29 -7.72 -5.30
CA ILE A 22 11.40 -8.78 -4.27
C ILE A 22 10.05 -9.49 -4.14
N GLU A 23 10.09 -10.77 -3.78
CA GLU A 23 8.88 -11.55 -3.55
C GLU A 23 8.48 -11.54 -2.09
N LEU A 24 7.21 -11.29 -1.82
CA LEU A 24 6.62 -11.38 -0.49
C LEU A 24 5.36 -12.24 -0.54
N VAL A 25 5.01 -12.85 0.59
CA VAL A 25 3.80 -13.66 0.74
C VAL A 25 2.75 -12.83 1.48
N VAL A 26 1.54 -12.78 0.91
CA VAL A 26 0.41 -12.05 1.49
C VAL A 26 -0.07 -12.76 2.75
N ARG A 27 -0.34 -11.99 3.79
CA ARG A 27 -0.96 -12.45 5.02
C ARG A 27 -2.18 -11.59 5.35
N GLY A 28 -3.22 -12.24 5.89
CA GLY A 28 -4.45 -11.59 6.26
C GLY A 28 -5.43 -11.44 5.11
N THR A 29 -6.54 -10.74 5.36
CA THR A 29 -7.69 -10.67 4.47
C THR A 29 -8.09 -9.24 4.07
N SER A 30 -7.29 -8.23 4.41
CA SER A 30 -7.63 -6.82 4.18
C SER A 30 -7.81 -6.45 2.71
N MET A 31 -7.25 -7.25 1.79
CA MET A 31 -7.40 -7.08 0.35
C MET A 31 -8.27 -8.16 -0.31
N ALA A 32 -9.00 -8.94 0.49
CA ALA A 32 -9.93 -9.92 -0.06
C ALA A 32 -11.04 -9.24 -0.88
N PRO A 33 -11.57 -9.85 -1.92
CA PRO A 33 -11.16 -11.14 -2.50
C PRO A 33 -9.99 -11.03 -3.48
N HIS A 34 -9.44 -9.84 -3.70
CA HIS A 34 -8.44 -9.55 -4.73
C HIS A 34 -7.08 -10.20 -4.41
N LEU A 35 -6.60 -10.00 -3.19
CA LEU A 35 -5.42 -10.70 -2.66
C LEU A 35 -5.87 -11.62 -1.53
N ARG A 36 -5.37 -12.85 -1.54
CA ARG A 36 -5.67 -13.86 -0.53
C ARG A 36 -4.42 -14.23 0.23
N GLU A 37 -4.61 -14.66 1.46
CA GLU A 37 -3.51 -15.19 2.26
C GLU A 37 -2.80 -16.32 1.51
N GLY A 38 -1.47 -16.27 1.47
CA GLY A 38 -0.65 -17.23 0.73
C GLY A 38 -0.29 -16.80 -0.68
N ASP A 39 -0.95 -15.79 -1.24
CA ASP A 39 -0.58 -15.25 -2.56
C ASP A 39 0.85 -14.70 -2.52
N ARG A 40 1.57 -14.90 -3.61
CA ARG A 40 2.92 -14.36 -3.78
C ARG A 40 2.88 -13.12 -4.65
N VAL A 41 3.50 -12.05 -4.20
CA VAL A 41 3.54 -10.77 -4.91
C VAL A 41 4.99 -10.33 -5.09
N LEU A 42 5.25 -9.70 -6.23
CA LEU A 42 6.53 -9.02 -6.50
C LEU A 42 6.37 -7.54 -6.20
N ILE A 43 7.30 -6.99 -5.44
CA ILE A 43 7.28 -5.61 -4.97
C ILE A 43 8.50 -4.88 -5.50
N ALA A 44 8.31 -3.67 -6.05
CA ALA A 44 9.40 -2.81 -6.47
C ALA A 44 9.20 -1.39 -5.95
N GLY A 45 10.27 -0.77 -5.51
CA GLY A 45 10.26 0.65 -5.16
C GLY A 45 10.09 1.52 -6.40
N ALA A 46 9.48 2.69 -6.23
CA ALA A 46 9.28 3.65 -7.30
C ALA A 46 9.44 5.07 -6.75
N THR A 47 9.70 6.01 -7.66
CA THR A 47 9.80 7.43 -7.30
C THR A 47 8.43 8.08 -7.17
N ARG A 48 7.42 7.50 -7.83
CA ARG A 48 6.04 7.98 -7.81
C ARG A 48 5.06 6.83 -7.73
N TYR A 49 3.98 7.07 -7.01
CA TYR A 49 2.86 6.15 -6.90
C TYR A 49 1.58 6.87 -7.30
N ARG A 50 0.64 6.12 -7.88
CA ARG A 50 -0.62 6.65 -8.40
C ARG A 50 -1.81 6.09 -7.63
N ALA A 51 -2.88 6.89 -7.52
CA ALA A 51 -4.14 6.40 -6.95
C ALA A 51 -4.58 5.10 -7.64
N GLY A 52 -4.89 4.08 -6.84
CA GLY A 52 -5.23 2.75 -7.31
C GLY A 52 -4.09 1.74 -7.22
N ASP A 53 -2.85 2.18 -7.12
CA ASP A 53 -1.72 1.26 -6.95
C ASP A 53 -1.84 0.48 -5.63
N LEU A 54 -1.39 -0.77 -5.65
CA LEU A 54 -1.23 -1.55 -4.42
C LEU A 54 0.17 -1.32 -3.88
N LEU A 55 0.24 -0.79 -2.67
CA LEU A 55 1.51 -0.50 -1.99
C LEU A 55 1.70 -1.41 -0.80
N VAL A 56 2.93 -1.85 -0.61
CA VAL A 56 3.36 -2.56 0.60
C VAL A 56 4.04 -1.55 1.51
N PHE A 57 3.60 -1.49 2.74
CA PHE A 57 4.10 -0.53 3.71
C PHE A 57 4.11 -1.12 5.12
N ARG A 58 4.86 -0.47 6.01
CA ARG A 58 4.86 -0.80 7.43
C ARG A 58 3.76 0.01 8.12
N ASN A 59 2.82 -0.69 8.76
CA ASN A 59 1.73 -0.04 9.49
C ASN A 59 2.20 0.44 10.88
N SER A 60 1.29 1.05 11.64
CA SER A 60 1.58 1.64 12.95
C SER A 60 2.03 0.63 14.00
N VAL A 61 1.67 -0.64 13.85
CA VAL A 61 2.10 -1.72 14.77
C VAL A 61 3.36 -2.43 14.28
N GLY A 62 3.93 -2.00 13.15
CA GLY A 62 5.18 -2.53 12.63
C GLY A 62 5.06 -3.72 11.71
N ASP A 63 3.86 -4.08 11.27
CA ASP A 63 3.64 -5.17 10.33
C ASP A 63 3.69 -4.66 8.88
N LEU A 64 4.10 -5.52 7.96
CA LEU A 64 4.01 -5.25 6.53
C LEU A 64 2.62 -5.61 6.04
N VAL A 65 1.97 -4.66 5.39
CA VAL A 65 0.64 -4.84 4.80
C VAL A 65 0.61 -4.30 3.38
N ALA A 66 -0.29 -4.85 2.55
CA ALA A 66 -0.52 -4.38 1.19
C ALA A 66 -1.91 -3.77 1.13
N HIS A 67 -2.00 -2.48 0.87
CA HIS A 67 -3.28 -1.77 0.73
C HIS A 67 -3.27 -0.91 -0.53
N ARG A 68 -4.46 -0.48 -0.92
CA ARG A 68 -4.63 0.35 -2.12
C ARG A 68 -4.40 1.82 -1.81
N LEU A 69 -3.59 2.47 -2.64
CA LEU A 69 -3.37 3.91 -2.53
C LEU A 69 -4.62 4.65 -3.01
N LEU A 70 -5.18 5.50 -2.16
CA LEU A 70 -6.29 6.37 -2.53
C LEU A 70 -5.80 7.71 -3.06
N GLY A 71 -4.81 8.29 -2.41
CA GLY A 71 -4.23 9.56 -2.79
C GLY A 71 -3.16 9.98 -1.79
N THR A 72 -2.61 11.17 -2.01
CA THR A 72 -1.59 11.74 -1.16
C THR A 72 -2.02 13.13 -0.69
N ARG A 73 -1.51 13.52 0.46
CA ARG A 73 -1.70 14.88 0.95
C ARG A 73 -0.46 15.33 1.72
N ARG A 74 -0.26 16.66 1.78
CA ARG A 74 0.79 17.22 2.61
C ARG A 74 0.27 17.40 4.02
N TRP A 75 1.09 17.01 4.98
CA TRP A 75 0.82 17.18 6.39
C TRP A 75 2.10 17.65 7.06
N ARG A 76 2.07 18.84 7.65
CA ARG A 76 3.24 19.46 8.31
C ARG A 76 4.47 19.51 7.39
N GLY A 77 4.25 19.85 6.10
CA GLY A 77 5.31 19.96 5.12
C GLY A 77 5.79 18.66 4.49
N GLU A 78 5.29 17.51 4.95
CA GLU A 78 5.68 16.21 4.45
C GLU A 78 4.57 15.56 3.64
N LEU A 79 4.97 14.79 2.62
CA LEU A 79 4.04 14.01 1.82
C LEU A 79 3.58 12.78 2.60
N ARG A 80 2.27 12.59 2.70
CA ARG A 80 1.65 11.44 3.37
C ARG A 80 0.75 10.71 2.40
N PHE A 81 0.67 9.39 2.58
CA PHE A 81 -0.12 8.51 1.75
C PHE A 81 -1.37 8.07 2.48
N VAL A 82 -2.50 8.12 1.80
CA VAL A 82 -3.78 7.62 2.32
C VAL A 82 -4.03 6.27 1.65
N LEU A 83 -3.97 5.22 2.45
CA LEU A 83 -4.06 3.84 2.02
C LEU A 83 -5.29 3.18 2.65
N ARG A 84 -5.89 2.23 1.94
CA ARG A 84 -7.04 1.49 2.44
C ARG A 84 -7.05 0.08 1.86
N GLY A 85 -7.27 -0.92 2.70
CA GLY A 85 -7.55 -2.28 2.24
C GLY A 85 -8.91 -2.35 1.57
N ASP A 86 -9.03 -3.08 0.46
CA ASP A 86 -10.28 -3.18 -0.29
C ASP A 86 -11.42 -3.78 0.56
N ALA A 87 -11.09 -4.59 1.54
CA ALA A 87 -12.04 -5.20 2.47
C ALA A 87 -12.17 -4.47 3.81
N THR A 88 -11.45 -3.36 4.01
CA THR A 88 -11.50 -2.63 5.28
C THR A 88 -12.49 -1.46 5.21
N PRO A 89 -13.21 -1.16 6.31
CA PRO A 89 -14.25 -0.12 6.30
C PRO A 89 -13.69 1.30 6.33
N ALA A 90 -12.43 1.48 6.71
CA ALA A 90 -11.82 2.80 6.85
C ALA A 90 -10.41 2.81 6.29
N ALA A 91 -9.94 4.00 5.91
CA ALA A 91 -8.56 4.21 5.50
C ALA A 91 -7.61 4.07 6.70
N ASP A 92 -6.38 3.67 6.41
CA ASP A 92 -5.30 3.74 7.37
C ASP A 92 -5.00 5.22 7.70
N GLY A 93 -4.26 5.44 8.76
CA GLY A 93 -3.79 6.80 9.08
C GLY A 93 -2.86 7.33 7.98
N LEU A 94 -2.41 8.56 8.13
CA LEU A 94 -1.47 9.18 7.18
C LEU A 94 -0.13 8.45 7.24
N VAL A 95 0.23 7.77 6.15
CA VAL A 95 1.42 6.93 6.07
C VAL A 95 2.57 7.73 5.45
N PRO A 96 3.72 7.86 6.13
CA PRO A 96 4.86 8.59 5.56
C PRO A 96 5.53 7.80 4.44
N LEU A 97 6.19 8.49 3.53
CA LEU A 97 6.94 7.86 2.44
C LEU A 97 7.98 6.87 2.99
N ALA A 98 8.61 7.19 4.11
CA ALA A 98 9.61 6.32 4.74
C ALA A 98 9.05 4.94 5.16
N ALA A 99 7.74 4.81 5.31
CA ALA A 99 7.10 3.54 5.65
C ALA A 99 6.72 2.70 4.43
N ILE A 100 6.85 3.24 3.22
CA ILE A 100 6.51 2.53 1.97
C ILE A 100 7.69 1.65 1.55
N VAL A 101 7.43 0.37 1.31
CA VAL A 101 8.42 -0.55 0.73
C VAL A 101 8.42 -0.43 -0.78
N GLY A 102 7.25 -0.45 -1.40
CA GLY A 102 7.14 -0.39 -2.84
C GLY A 102 5.73 -0.72 -3.32
N ARG A 103 5.61 -0.85 -4.63
CA ARG A 103 4.38 -1.15 -5.34
C ARG A 103 4.37 -2.60 -5.79
N VAL A 104 3.21 -3.24 -5.76
CA VAL A 104 3.00 -4.56 -6.34
C VAL A 104 3.15 -4.45 -7.86
N VAL A 105 4.13 -5.16 -8.42
CA VAL A 105 4.46 -5.12 -9.86
C VAL A 105 4.29 -6.45 -10.56
N GLY A 106 3.96 -7.51 -9.84
CA GLY A 106 3.80 -8.84 -10.43
C GLY A 106 3.51 -9.90 -9.37
N GLY A 107 3.70 -11.14 -9.75
CA GLY A 107 3.48 -12.31 -8.89
C GLY A 107 2.37 -13.20 -9.42
N GLY A 108 1.98 -14.22 -8.64
CA GLY A 108 0.90 -15.15 -8.97
C GLY A 108 -0.48 -14.58 -8.66
N ILE A 109 -0.78 -13.39 -9.16
CA ILE A 109 -2.00 -12.63 -8.85
C ILE A 109 -2.67 -12.11 -10.13
N PRO A 110 -3.97 -11.74 -10.07
CA PRO A 110 -4.64 -11.20 -11.24
C PRO A 110 -3.95 -9.95 -11.79
N ARG A 111 -3.89 -9.87 -13.13
CA ARG A 111 -3.20 -8.78 -13.82
C ARG A 111 -3.75 -7.39 -13.47
N ARG A 112 -5.04 -7.27 -13.19
CA ARG A 112 -5.68 -5.99 -12.82
C ARG A 112 -5.12 -5.40 -11.53
N LEU A 113 -4.47 -6.18 -10.70
CA LEU A 113 -3.83 -5.69 -9.47
C LEU A 113 -2.45 -5.11 -9.75
N VAL A 114 -1.85 -5.46 -10.86
CA VAL A 114 -0.55 -4.98 -11.33
C VAL A 114 -0.72 -3.83 -12.32
N SER A 115 -1.49 -4.07 -13.38
CA SER A 115 -1.90 -3.04 -14.36
C SER A 115 -3.29 -2.54 -13.98
N VAL A 116 -3.36 -1.58 -13.09
CA VAL A 116 -4.60 -1.13 -12.50
C VAL A 116 -5.47 -0.43 -13.56
N PRO A 117 -6.71 -0.89 -13.81
CA PRO A 117 -7.61 -0.24 -14.77
C PRO A 117 -7.98 1.18 -14.34
N TRP A 118 -8.32 2.02 -15.33
CA TRP A 118 -8.67 3.42 -15.07
C TRP A 118 -9.87 3.57 -14.11
N HIS A 119 -10.84 2.66 -14.17
CA HIS A 119 -12.02 2.73 -13.30
C HIS A 119 -11.67 2.40 -11.84
N ASP A 120 -10.69 1.53 -11.59
CA ASP A 120 -10.20 1.26 -10.23
C ASP A 120 -9.41 2.47 -9.70
N ARG A 121 -8.66 3.15 -10.56
CA ARG A 121 -7.97 4.39 -10.19
C ARG A 121 -8.96 5.52 -9.88
N LEU A 122 -10.02 5.62 -10.68
CA LEU A 122 -11.07 6.61 -10.45
C LEU A 122 -11.81 6.33 -9.13
N ARG A 123 -12.11 5.06 -8.84
CA ARG A 123 -12.72 4.68 -7.56
C ARG A 123 -11.83 5.06 -6.38
N ALA A 124 -10.53 4.84 -6.49
CA ALA A 124 -9.59 5.21 -5.44
C ALA A 124 -9.61 6.73 -5.22
N ARG A 125 -9.64 7.52 -6.28
CA ARG A 125 -9.73 8.99 -6.18
C ARG A 125 -11.03 9.44 -5.52
N TRP A 126 -12.15 8.82 -5.83
CA TRP A 126 -13.43 9.12 -5.19
C TRP A 126 -13.38 8.82 -3.69
N ARG A 127 -12.81 7.70 -3.32
CA ARG A 127 -12.62 7.34 -1.90
C ARG A 127 -11.68 8.30 -1.20
N PHE A 128 -10.67 8.79 -1.89
CA PHE A 128 -9.77 9.82 -1.36
C PHE A 128 -10.53 11.12 -1.09
N LEU A 129 -11.34 11.58 -2.04
CA LEU A 129 -12.15 12.79 -1.86
C LEU A 129 -13.12 12.64 -0.68
N ALA A 130 -13.75 11.49 -0.55
CA ALA A 130 -14.63 11.20 0.59
C ALA A 130 -13.86 11.22 1.91
N TYR A 131 -12.65 10.68 1.93
CA TYR A 131 -11.78 10.72 3.10
C TYR A 131 -11.44 12.16 3.49
N VAL A 132 -11.01 12.98 2.52
CA VAL A 132 -10.67 14.39 2.77
C VAL A 132 -11.91 15.16 3.28
N ALA A 133 -13.07 14.97 2.63
CA ALA A 133 -14.31 15.62 3.04
C ALA A 133 -14.68 15.25 4.48
N SER A 134 -14.56 13.97 4.86
CA SER A 134 -14.86 13.53 6.22
C SER A 134 -13.95 14.19 7.26
N ARG A 135 -12.70 14.47 6.91
CA ARG A 135 -11.75 15.14 7.81
C ARG A 135 -12.02 16.64 7.93
N LEU A 136 -12.55 17.27 6.89
CA LEU A 136 -12.92 18.68 6.92
C LEU A 136 -14.20 18.92 7.69
N LEU A 137 -15.10 17.93 7.76
CA LEU A 137 -16.41 18.03 8.42
C LEU A 137 -16.38 17.58 9.89
N SER A 138 -15.29 17.02 10.34
CA SER A 138 -15.15 16.55 11.72
C SER A 138 -14.55 17.58 12.66
#